data_fbd21e60cffd062b618f699583bd9327
#
_entry.id   fbd21e60cffd062b618f699583bd9327
#
_cell.length_a   1.000
_cell.length_b   1.000
_cell.length_c   1.000
_cell.angle_alpha   90.00
_cell.angle_beta   90.00
_cell.angle_gamma   90.00
#
_symmetry.space_group_name_H-M   'P 1'
#
loop_
_entity.id
_entity.type
_entity.pdbx_description
1 polymer ?
#
loop_
_entity_poly.entity_id
_entity_poly.type
_entity_poly.pdbx_seq_one_letter_code
_entity_poly.pdbx_strand_id
1 'polypeptide(L)'
;MIRRILSRRGDDRGSATVAAIALMLSLTGGALLWLTWNVDRSINAASDANAIAFQAARAGAQAIDPASLRTTTPTVNADQAPLLAIDAAAALFAANETTGRVISVNVASDRVTIVVEITEAGRTLTGQGTARLAVGVGREGT
;
A
#
# COMPACT_ATOMS: atom_id res chain seq x y z
N MET A 1 -63.34 -2.63 -45.89
CA MET A 1 -62.86 -1.68 -44.88
C MET A 1 -61.63 -2.26 -44.19
N ILE A 2 -60.53 -2.53 -44.92
CA ILE A 2 -59.27 -3.07 -44.43
C ILE A 2 -58.17 -2.45 -45.23
N ARG A 3 -57.68 -1.28 -44.81
CA ARG A 3 -56.45 -0.67 -45.32
C ARG A 3 -56.04 0.43 -44.38
N ARG A 4 -55.17 0.11 -43.39
CA ARG A 4 -54.29 1.07 -42.71
C ARG A 4 -53.55 0.41 -41.56
N ILE A 5 -52.79 -0.64 -41.84
CA ILE A 5 -51.78 -1.12 -40.85
C ILE A 5 -50.52 -1.54 -41.66
N LEU A 6 -49.93 -0.65 -42.40
CA LEU A 6 -48.62 -0.91 -43.03
C LEU A 6 -47.93 0.45 -43.34
N SER A 7 -47.66 1.24 -42.33
CA SER A 7 -46.73 2.36 -42.48
C SER A 7 -46.11 2.81 -41.17
N ARG A 8 -45.47 1.88 -40.49
CA ARG A 8 -44.58 2.25 -39.37
C ARG A 8 -43.29 1.44 -39.44
N ARG A 9 -42.69 1.38 -40.63
CA ARG A 9 -41.44 0.66 -40.85
C ARG A 9 -40.31 1.60 -41.22
N GLY A 10 -40.40 2.89 -40.84
CA GLY A 10 -39.44 3.93 -41.22
C GLY A 10 -38.55 4.44 -40.11
N ASP A 11 -38.83 4.13 -38.85
CA ASP A 11 -38.16 4.81 -37.71
C ASP A 11 -37.15 3.94 -36.94
N ASP A 12 -36.97 2.69 -37.33
CA ASP A 12 -36.11 1.78 -36.58
C ASP A 12 -34.58 2.03 -36.79
N ARG A 13 -34.22 2.75 -37.85
CA ARG A 13 -32.77 3.03 -38.11
C ARG A 13 -32.18 4.06 -37.17
N GLY A 14 -32.98 5.05 -36.75
CA GLY A 14 -32.54 6.04 -35.75
C GLY A 14 -32.41 5.45 -34.37
N SER A 15 -33.33 4.56 -33.99
CA SER A 15 -33.35 3.88 -32.70
C SER A 15 -32.14 2.94 -32.51
N ALA A 16 -31.76 2.20 -33.55
CA ALA A 16 -30.58 1.31 -33.48
C ALA A 16 -29.27 2.08 -33.30
N THR A 17 -29.12 3.24 -33.96
CA THR A 17 -27.94 4.08 -33.81
C THR A 17 -27.83 4.69 -32.41
N VAL A 18 -28.94 5.17 -31.86
CA VAL A 18 -28.98 5.72 -30.50
C VAL A 18 -28.68 4.61 -29.46
N ALA A 19 -29.24 3.42 -29.66
CA ALA A 19 -28.96 2.28 -28.79
C ALA A 19 -27.47 1.85 -28.85
N ALA A 20 -26.87 1.85 -30.04
CA ALA A 20 -25.45 1.52 -30.20
C ALA A 20 -24.53 2.57 -29.53
N ILE A 21 -24.85 3.85 -29.65
CA ILE A 21 -24.11 4.93 -28.97
C ILE A 21 -24.26 4.82 -27.45
N ALA A 22 -25.47 4.57 -26.96
CA ALA A 22 -25.72 4.41 -25.52
C ALA A 22 -24.96 3.21 -24.96
N LEU A 23 -24.91 2.10 -25.70
CA LEU A 23 -24.18 0.90 -25.31
C LEU A 23 -22.67 1.14 -25.28
N MET A 24 -22.12 1.84 -26.28
CA MET A 24 -20.72 2.22 -26.32
C MET A 24 -20.34 3.15 -25.16
N LEU A 25 -21.16 4.16 -24.86
CA LEU A 25 -20.94 5.05 -23.72
C LEU A 25 -21.00 4.30 -22.37
N SER A 26 -21.93 3.37 -22.23
CA SER A 26 -22.05 2.56 -21.01
C SER A 26 -20.86 1.63 -20.82
N LEU A 27 -20.37 0.98 -21.87
CA LEU A 27 -19.19 0.13 -21.82
C LEU A 27 -17.93 0.94 -21.51
N THR A 28 -17.76 2.10 -22.15
CA THR A 28 -16.61 2.97 -21.92
C THR A 28 -16.62 3.55 -20.51
N GLY A 29 -17.78 4.05 -20.05
CA GLY A 29 -17.96 4.56 -18.69
C GLY A 29 -17.74 3.48 -17.62
N GLY A 30 -18.28 2.28 -17.82
CA GLY A 30 -18.09 1.14 -16.95
C GLY A 30 -16.62 0.70 -16.87
N ALA A 31 -15.92 0.67 -18.00
CA ALA A 31 -14.51 0.32 -18.06
C ALA A 31 -13.63 1.35 -17.32
N LEU A 32 -13.93 2.65 -17.47
CA LEU A 32 -13.22 3.73 -16.77
C LEU A 32 -13.44 3.66 -15.27
N LEU A 33 -14.67 3.45 -14.81
CA LEU A 33 -14.98 3.29 -13.38
C LEU A 33 -14.27 2.08 -12.79
N TRP A 34 -14.28 0.95 -13.49
CA TRP A 34 -13.56 -0.25 -13.04
C TRP A 34 -12.04 -0.03 -12.97
N LEU A 35 -11.47 0.66 -13.95
CA LEU A 35 -10.04 0.99 -13.97
C LEU A 35 -9.67 1.92 -12.79
N THR A 36 -10.47 2.97 -12.55
CA THR A 36 -10.24 3.91 -11.45
C THR A 36 -10.29 3.19 -10.10
N TRP A 37 -11.28 2.34 -9.86
CA TRP A 37 -11.37 1.57 -8.63
C TRP A 37 -10.19 0.62 -8.44
N ASN A 38 -9.75 -0.02 -9.51
CA ASN A 38 -8.63 -0.96 -9.45
C ASN A 38 -7.29 -0.27 -9.18
N VAL A 39 -7.09 0.94 -9.71
CA VAL A 39 -5.91 1.79 -9.46
C VAL A 39 -5.91 2.31 -8.03
N ASP A 40 -7.01 2.86 -7.54
CA ASP A 40 -7.15 3.37 -6.17
C ASP A 40 -6.82 2.29 -5.13
N ARG A 41 -7.34 1.08 -5.33
CA ARG A 41 -7.09 -0.05 -4.43
C ARG A 41 -5.61 -0.44 -4.38
N SER A 42 -4.92 -0.42 -5.51
CA SER A 42 -3.50 -0.78 -5.55
C SER A 42 -2.61 0.31 -4.94
N ILE A 43 -2.98 1.59 -5.07
CA ILE A 43 -2.26 2.70 -4.43
C ILE A 43 -2.41 2.64 -2.92
N ASN A 44 -3.61 2.40 -2.42
CA ASN A 44 -3.87 2.29 -0.97
C ASN A 44 -3.10 1.11 -0.37
N ALA A 45 -3.16 -0.06 -0.99
CA ALA A 45 -2.43 -1.22 -0.51
C ALA A 45 -0.90 -1.03 -0.54
N ALA A 46 -0.34 -0.35 -1.55
CA ALA A 46 1.07 -0.01 -1.57
C ALA A 46 1.45 1.00 -0.46
N SER A 47 0.56 1.95 -0.18
CA SER A 47 0.72 2.89 0.93
C SER A 47 0.72 2.16 2.28
N ASP A 48 -0.18 1.21 2.47
CA ASP A 48 -0.29 0.42 3.70
C ASP A 48 0.95 -0.46 3.90
N ALA A 49 1.46 -1.10 2.83
CA ALA A 49 2.71 -1.86 2.89
C ALA A 49 3.90 -0.99 3.33
N ASN A 50 4.02 0.22 2.77
CA ASN A 50 5.07 1.16 3.14
C ASN A 50 4.90 1.67 4.59
N ALA A 51 3.68 1.94 5.03
CA ALA A 51 3.38 2.37 6.40
C ALA A 51 3.76 1.29 7.42
N ILE A 52 3.39 0.04 7.16
CA ILE A 52 3.76 -1.11 7.99
C ILE A 52 5.29 -1.26 8.05
N ALA A 53 5.95 -1.22 6.89
CA ALA A 53 7.40 -1.32 6.81
C ALA A 53 8.10 -0.21 7.59
N PHE A 54 7.62 1.03 7.48
CA PHE A 54 8.19 2.17 8.19
C PHE A 54 8.02 2.06 9.71
N GLN A 55 6.84 1.68 10.18
CA GLN A 55 6.58 1.51 11.62
C GLN A 55 7.39 0.36 12.20
N ALA A 56 7.51 -0.75 11.47
CA ALA A 56 8.34 -1.88 11.88
C ALA A 56 9.83 -1.51 11.91
N ALA A 57 10.34 -0.76 10.91
CA ALA A 57 11.69 -0.24 10.91
C ALA A 57 11.95 0.67 12.11
N ARG A 58 10.97 1.51 12.48
CA ARG A 58 11.06 2.40 13.64
C ARG A 58 11.13 1.60 14.95
N ALA A 59 10.37 0.53 15.08
CA ALA A 59 10.46 -0.35 16.25
C ALA A 59 11.85 -0.99 16.36
N GLY A 60 12.40 -1.52 15.28
CA GLY A 60 13.74 -2.05 15.22
C GLY A 60 14.83 -1.01 15.55
N ALA A 61 14.68 0.21 15.04
CA ALA A 61 15.64 1.30 15.29
C ALA A 61 15.66 1.79 16.75
N GLN A 62 14.67 1.42 17.57
CA GLN A 62 14.66 1.69 19.00
C GLN A 62 15.53 0.72 19.81
N ALA A 63 15.97 -0.38 19.22
CA ALA A 63 16.92 -1.31 19.83
C ALA A 63 18.31 -0.68 19.90
N ILE A 64 18.60 0.04 20.97
CA ILE A 64 19.89 0.67 21.16
C ILE A 64 20.88 -0.34 21.75
N ASP A 65 22.12 -0.36 21.24
CA ASP A 65 23.20 -1.11 21.85
C ASP A 65 23.64 -0.45 23.18
N PRO A 66 23.45 -1.12 24.35
CA PRO A 66 23.83 -0.53 25.62
C PRO A 66 25.33 -0.17 25.71
N ALA A 67 26.19 -0.90 25.01
CA ALA A 67 27.63 -0.61 24.99
C ALA A 67 27.91 0.72 24.27
N SER A 68 27.14 1.04 23.23
CA SER A 68 27.30 2.27 22.49
C SER A 68 26.87 3.54 23.25
N LEU A 69 26.04 3.40 24.28
CA LEU A 69 25.64 4.54 25.13
C LEU A 69 26.81 5.16 25.92
N ARG A 70 27.91 4.43 26.03
CA ARG A 70 29.17 4.93 26.68
C ARG A 70 30.09 5.62 25.69
N THR A 71 29.70 5.65 24.44
CA THR A 71 30.44 6.32 23.37
C THR A 71 29.71 7.59 22.93
N THR A 72 30.34 8.41 22.10
CA THR A 72 29.75 9.65 21.59
C THR A 72 28.67 9.40 20.53
N THR A 73 28.57 8.19 19.98
CA THR A 73 27.64 7.86 18.91
C THR A 73 26.88 6.58 19.24
N PRO A 74 25.63 6.67 19.72
CA PRO A 74 24.79 5.50 19.93
C PRO A 74 24.56 4.72 18.63
N THR A 75 24.56 3.41 18.72
CA THR A 75 24.31 2.51 17.59
C THR A 75 23.13 1.61 17.83
N VAL A 76 22.52 1.12 16.75
CA VAL A 76 21.46 0.12 16.78
C VAL A 76 22.06 -1.24 17.15
N ASN A 77 21.39 -1.96 18.04
CA ASN A 77 21.76 -3.33 18.38
C ASN A 77 21.42 -4.27 17.23
N ALA A 78 22.44 -4.81 16.58
CA ALA A 78 22.29 -5.64 15.38
C ALA A 78 21.54 -6.96 15.64
N ASP A 79 21.60 -7.50 16.88
CA ASP A 79 20.95 -8.77 17.22
C ASP A 79 19.47 -8.57 17.60
N GLN A 80 19.13 -7.50 18.30
CA GLN A 80 17.78 -7.25 18.79
C GLN A 80 16.92 -6.51 17.77
N ALA A 81 17.47 -5.63 16.97
CA ALA A 81 16.72 -4.81 16.03
C ALA A 81 15.91 -5.62 15.02
N PRO A 82 16.44 -6.71 14.41
CA PRO A 82 15.65 -7.53 13.51
C PRO A 82 14.45 -8.19 14.19
N LEU A 83 14.64 -8.67 15.41
CA LEU A 83 13.56 -9.32 16.17
C LEU A 83 12.43 -8.36 16.46
N LEU A 84 12.74 -7.17 16.97
CA LEU A 84 11.73 -6.14 17.25
C LEU A 84 11.03 -5.64 15.98
N ALA A 85 11.77 -5.52 14.88
CA ALA A 85 11.18 -5.13 13.61
C ALA A 85 10.22 -6.20 13.06
N ILE A 86 10.57 -7.47 13.16
CA ILE A 86 9.73 -8.59 12.71
C ILE A 86 8.48 -8.71 13.59
N ASP A 87 8.62 -8.63 14.91
CA ASP A 87 7.50 -8.70 15.84
C ASP A 87 6.53 -7.53 15.62
N ALA A 88 7.05 -6.34 15.43
CA ALA A 88 6.24 -5.17 15.13
C ALA A 88 5.51 -5.31 13.79
N ALA A 89 6.17 -5.82 12.75
CA ALA A 89 5.52 -6.09 11.47
C ALA A 89 4.38 -7.11 11.61
N ALA A 90 4.61 -8.21 12.35
CA ALA A 90 3.61 -9.23 12.58
C ALA A 90 2.39 -8.67 13.33
N ALA A 91 2.61 -7.85 14.37
CA ALA A 91 1.54 -7.18 15.09
C ALA A 91 0.74 -6.21 14.19
N LEU A 92 1.42 -5.49 13.29
CA LEU A 92 0.77 -4.57 12.36
C LEU A 92 -0.02 -5.31 11.27
N PHE A 93 0.46 -6.45 10.77
CA PHE A 93 -0.32 -7.29 9.86
C PHE A 93 -1.61 -7.77 10.52
N ALA A 94 -1.53 -8.23 11.78
CA ALA A 94 -2.71 -8.65 12.55
C ALA A 94 -3.69 -7.49 12.82
N ALA A 95 -3.18 -6.33 13.21
CA ALA A 95 -4.00 -5.15 13.52
C ALA A 95 -4.73 -4.58 12.29
N ASN A 96 -4.14 -4.71 11.10
CA ASN A 96 -4.74 -4.26 9.85
C ASN A 96 -5.50 -5.37 9.10
N GLU A 97 -5.66 -6.55 9.72
CA GLU A 97 -6.29 -7.72 9.09
C GLU A 97 -5.69 -8.07 7.71
N THR A 98 -4.39 -7.79 7.55
CA THR A 98 -3.68 -7.94 6.28
C THR A 98 -2.80 -9.17 6.30
N THR A 99 -2.85 -9.98 5.25
CA THR A 99 -1.91 -11.09 5.08
C THR A 99 -0.60 -10.57 4.53
N GLY A 100 0.47 -10.72 5.29
CA GLY A 100 1.79 -10.23 4.89
C GLY A 100 2.93 -11.03 5.51
N ARG A 101 4.14 -10.76 5.01
CA ARG A 101 5.38 -11.33 5.54
C ARG A 101 6.53 -10.33 5.43
N VAL A 102 7.51 -10.50 6.28
CA VAL A 102 8.78 -9.79 6.19
C VAL A 102 9.67 -10.50 5.18
N ILE A 103 10.17 -9.76 4.19
CA ILE A 103 11.11 -10.28 3.16
C ILE A 103 12.54 -10.17 3.66
N SER A 104 12.90 -9.01 4.19
CA SER A 104 14.26 -8.75 4.67
C SER A 104 14.29 -7.66 5.73
N VAL A 105 15.25 -7.76 6.63
CA VAL A 105 15.61 -6.72 7.59
C VAL A 105 17.10 -6.47 7.45
N ASN A 106 17.47 -5.22 7.20
CA ASN A 106 18.86 -4.79 7.12
C ASN A 106 19.13 -3.79 8.24
N VAL A 107 20.13 -4.06 9.06
CA VAL A 107 20.53 -3.22 10.19
C VAL A 107 21.89 -2.61 9.90
N ALA A 108 21.94 -1.30 9.88
CA ALA A 108 23.18 -0.52 9.89
C ALA A 108 23.39 0.11 11.27
N SER A 109 24.53 0.72 11.49
CA SER A 109 24.88 1.30 12.78
C SER A 109 23.87 2.36 13.26
N ASP A 110 23.28 3.13 12.35
CA ASP A 110 22.38 4.26 12.63
C ASP A 110 20.94 4.05 12.17
N ARG A 111 20.65 2.95 11.48
CA ARG A 111 19.34 2.76 10.85
C ARG A 111 18.94 1.29 10.69
N VAL A 112 17.64 1.09 10.58
CA VAL A 112 17.03 -0.21 10.22
C VAL A 112 16.19 -0.01 8.97
N THR A 113 16.39 -0.89 7.99
CA THR A 113 15.57 -0.95 6.77
C THR A 113 14.85 -2.29 6.75
N ILE A 114 13.54 -2.29 6.56
CA ILE A 114 12.73 -3.49 6.43
C ILE A 114 11.98 -3.49 5.11
N VAL A 115 11.87 -4.65 4.51
CA VAL A 115 11.05 -4.89 3.33
C VAL A 115 9.95 -5.87 3.72
N VAL A 116 8.72 -5.50 3.49
CA VAL A 116 7.55 -6.34 3.73
C VAL A 116 6.82 -6.62 2.44
N GLU A 117 6.12 -7.73 2.40
CA GLU A 117 5.23 -8.11 1.32
C GLU A 117 3.83 -8.30 1.92
N ILE A 118 2.83 -7.71 1.28
CA ILE A 118 1.43 -7.92 1.64
C ILE A 118 0.67 -8.51 0.45
N THR A 119 -0.34 -9.32 0.75
CA THR A 119 -1.23 -9.87 -0.26
C THR A 119 -2.63 -9.31 -0.05
N GLU A 120 -3.11 -8.55 -1.02
CA GLU A 120 -4.44 -7.99 -1.02
C GLU A 120 -5.14 -8.28 -2.35
N ALA A 121 -6.37 -8.80 -2.26
CA ALA A 121 -7.19 -9.16 -3.42
C ALA A 121 -6.46 -10.05 -4.45
N GLY A 122 -5.60 -10.98 -3.98
CA GLY A 122 -4.84 -11.87 -4.85
C GLY A 122 -3.63 -11.23 -5.54
N ARG A 123 -3.27 -10.00 -5.18
CA ARG A 123 -2.07 -9.32 -5.66
C ARG A 123 -1.06 -9.20 -4.54
N THR A 124 0.20 -9.36 -4.89
CA THR A 124 1.33 -9.20 -3.98
C THR A 124 1.94 -7.83 -4.19
N LEU A 125 2.08 -7.08 -3.11
CA LEU A 125 2.64 -5.73 -3.09
C LEU A 125 3.79 -5.69 -2.09
N THR A 126 4.86 -4.99 -2.46
CA THR A 126 6.05 -4.85 -1.62
C THR A 126 6.13 -3.43 -1.09
N GLY A 127 6.34 -3.30 0.22
CA GLY A 127 6.61 -2.04 0.89
C GLY A 127 8.00 -2.04 1.51
N GLN A 128 8.64 -0.87 1.52
CA GLN A 128 9.93 -0.66 2.17
C GLN A 128 9.86 0.51 3.14
N GLY A 129 10.42 0.32 4.33
CA GLY A 129 10.56 1.35 5.36
C GLY A 129 11.99 1.43 5.88
N THR A 130 12.47 2.63 6.11
CA THR A 130 13.76 2.89 6.75
C THR A 130 13.58 3.87 7.90
N ALA A 131 14.05 3.52 9.07
CA ALA A 131 14.07 4.40 10.23
C ALA A 131 15.48 4.53 10.78
N ARG A 132 15.82 5.73 11.26
CA ARG A 132 17.08 6.01 11.93
C ARG A 132 16.88 6.02 13.43
N LEU A 133 17.95 5.70 14.14
CA LEU A 133 18.03 5.88 15.57
C LEU A 133 17.81 7.37 15.91
N ALA A 134 16.79 7.66 16.73
CA ALA A 134 16.56 9.01 17.20
C ALA A 134 17.56 9.32 18.32
N VAL A 135 18.66 9.94 17.97
CA VAL A 135 19.57 10.52 18.97
C VAL A 135 18.95 11.84 19.42
N GLY A 136 18.52 11.91 20.68
CA GLY A 136 18.08 13.17 21.26
C GLY A 136 19.23 14.18 21.17
N VAL A 137 19.07 15.24 20.37
CA VAL A 137 19.97 16.39 20.41
C VAL A 137 19.77 17.00 21.78
N GLY A 138 20.71 16.75 22.70
CA GLY A 138 20.78 17.48 23.97
C GLY A 138 20.78 18.97 23.60
N ARG A 139 19.76 19.71 24.03
CA ARG A 139 19.79 21.15 24.03
C ARG A 139 20.91 21.52 24.94
N GLU A 140 22.06 21.87 24.35
CA GLU A 140 23.07 22.63 25.09
C GLU A 140 22.41 23.94 25.52
N GLY A 141 22.09 23.99 26.81
CA GLY A 141 21.61 25.23 27.44
C GLY A 141 22.73 26.24 27.43
N THR A 142 22.49 27.34 26.80
CA THR A 142 23.18 28.61 27.03
C THR A 142 22.77 29.21 28.35
#